data_bb58234e72969ef1154f8679be52834b
#
_entry.id   bb58234e72969ef1154f8679be52834b
#
_cell.length_a   1.000
_cell.length_b   1.000
_cell.length_c   1.000
_cell.angle_alpha   90.00
_cell.angle_beta   90.00
_cell.angle_gamma   90.00
#
_symmetry.space_group_name_H-M   'P 1'
#
loop_
_entity.id
_entity.type
_entity.pdbx_description
1 polymer ?
#
loop_
_entity_poly.entity_id
_entity_poly.type
_entity_poly.pdbx_seq_one_letter_code
_entity_poly.pdbx_strand_id
1 'polypeptide(L)'
;MGSKLALALAAGFFLTMAAGALADEPTVAEQVVAALNKVWGEHPGARANHAKGVVFEGVYAPSAAGKTLSKAALFTAASVPVTVRFSDSSGAPKIPDGSAPANPHGMAVKFHLASGDDVDIVANSLPFFPVATGEEFRDLLLAIADSRGSSAKPSPVEKFFAAHPAAVAAFGALHTPSSFAREAYNGVDSFVFVDAKGAKTTFRFRIYPEGGPDYLSPADAAKLAPNGLVDEIGKRVAAHEVKFTLQAQLAGPGDAIDDATKPYAAGRKFVDLGTITVQKQVAEDKSLLFLPLNLVEGIEPSKDPLIQVRNDAYAISYGKRLQ
;
A
#
# COMPACT_ATOMS: atom_id res chain seq x y z
N MET A 1 53.48 5.78 -77.26
CA MET A 1 53.53 6.68 -76.11
C MET A 1 52.30 6.41 -75.30
N GLY A 2 52.42 5.61 -74.24
CA GLY A 2 51.30 5.12 -73.41
C GLY A 2 51.39 5.69 -72.03
N SER A 3 50.32 6.34 -71.61
CA SER A 3 50.17 6.82 -70.23
C SER A 3 49.39 5.81 -69.43
N LYS A 4 49.99 5.28 -68.30
CA LYS A 4 49.38 4.36 -67.38
C LYS A 4 48.66 5.18 -66.29
N LEU A 5 47.36 5.02 -66.19
CA LEU A 5 46.55 5.60 -65.12
C LEU A 5 46.54 4.60 -63.93
N ALA A 6 47.07 5.02 -62.82
CA ALA A 6 47.03 4.23 -61.58
C ALA A 6 45.73 4.57 -60.79
N LEU A 7 44.95 3.53 -60.54
CA LEU A 7 43.72 3.61 -59.74
C LEU A 7 44.07 3.31 -58.25
N ALA A 8 43.95 4.31 -57.34
CA ALA A 8 44.12 4.14 -55.94
C ALA A 8 42.77 3.75 -55.27
N LEU A 9 42.69 2.57 -54.73
CA LEU A 9 41.57 2.13 -53.91
C LEU A 9 41.75 2.69 -52.46
N ALA A 10 40.90 3.59 -52.09
CA ALA A 10 40.79 4.02 -50.70
C ALA A 10 39.81 3.07 -49.95
N ALA A 11 40.31 2.23 -49.06
CA ALA A 11 39.51 1.39 -48.17
C ALA A 11 39.04 2.26 -46.98
N GLY A 12 37.79 2.68 -46.99
CA GLY A 12 37.17 3.36 -45.86
C GLY A 12 36.84 2.34 -44.76
N PHE A 13 37.52 2.49 -43.63
CA PHE A 13 37.19 1.74 -42.40
C PHE A 13 35.99 2.40 -41.74
N PHE A 14 34.80 1.83 -41.87
CA PHE A 14 33.63 2.23 -41.06
C PHE A 14 33.76 1.63 -39.67
N LEU A 15 34.15 2.45 -38.71
CA LEU A 15 34.11 2.12 -37.30
C LEU A 15 32.66 2.27 -36.84
N THR A 16 31.90 1.19 -36.79
CA THR A 16 30.56 1.16 -36.14
C THR A 16 30.76 1.23 -34.63
N MET A 17 30.63 2.43 -34.07
CA MET A 17 30.43 2.57 -32.63
C MET A 17 29.07 1.97 -32.27
N ALA A 18 29.05 0.76 -31.69
CA ALA A 18 27.91 0.26 -30.97
C ALA A 18 27.72 1.14 -29.73
N ALA A 19 26.77 2.07 -29.78
CA ALA A 19 26.28 2.74 -28.58
C ALA A 19 25.62 1.66 -27.73
N GLY A 20 26.35 1.10 -26.78
CA GLY A 20 25.74 0.31 -25.70
C GLY A 20 24.76 1.21 -24.96
N ALA A 21 23.47 0.92 -25.06
CA ALA A 21 22.48 1.53 -24.19
C ALA A 21 22.91 1.16 -22.76
N LEU A 22 23.39 2.16 -22.02
CA LEU A 22 23.54 2.03 -20.58
C LEU A 22 22.13 1.79 -20.07
N ALA A 23 21.87 0.63 -19.45
CA ALA A 23 20.64 0.41 -18.75
C ALA A 23 20.57 1.45 -17.63
N ASP A 24 19.47 2.17 -17.55
CA ASP A 24 19.26 3.12 -16.47
C ASP A 24 19.35 2.40 -15.14
N GLU A 25 19.95 3.04 -14.14
CA GLU A 25 20.01 2.53 -12.78
C GLU A 25 18.58 2.27 -12.27
N PRO A 26 18.32 1.12 -11.58
CA PRO A 26 16.99 0.81 -11.09
C PRO A 26 16.47 1.90 -10.15
N THR A 27 15.24 2.33 -10.36
CA THR A 27 14.56 3.28 -9.48
C THR A 27 14.39 2.70 -8.08
N VAL A 28 14.18 3.56 -7.07
CA VAL A 28 13.94 3.10 -5.68
C VAL A 28 12.74 2.16 -5.62
N ALA A 29 11.68 2.42 -6.39
CA ALA A 29 10.50 1.57 -6.45
C ALA A 29 10.81 0.17 -7.01
N GLU A 30 11.64 0.07 -8.05
CA GLU A 30 12.11 -1.21 -8.60
C GLU A 30 12.98 -1.96 -7.58
N GLN A 31 13.87 -1.25 -6.87
CA GLN A 31 14.69 -1.82 -5.81
C GLN A 31 13.84 -2.34 -4.64
N VAL A 32 12.77 -1.63 -4.27
CA VAL A 32 11.80 -2.08 -3.24
C VAL A 32 11.10 -3.37 -3.69
N VAL A 33 10.61 -3.44 -4.93
CA VAL A 33 9.97 -4.67 -5.46
C VAL A 33 10.96 -5.83 -5.50
N ALA A 34 12.21 -5.60 -5.92
CA ALA A 34 13.26 -6.61 -5.90
C ALA A 34 13.57 -7.10 -4.47
N ALA A 35 13.62 -6.18 -3.49
CA ALA A 35 13.83 -6.51 -2.09
C ALA A 35 12.65 -7.31 -1.50
N LEU A 36 11.40 -6.99 -1.85
CA LEU A 36 10.23 -7.79 -1.48
C LEU A 36 10.34 -9.21 -2.03
N ASN A 37 10.72 -9.37 -3.30
CA ASN A 37 10.95 -10.68 -3.90
C ASN A 37 12.09 -11.46 -3.24
N LYS A 38 13.15 -10.75 -2.77
CA LYS A 38 14.23 -11.38 -1.99
C LYS A 38 13.72 -11.89 -0.64
N VAL A 39 12.78 -11.19 -0.01
CA VAL A 39 12.17 -11.61 1.29
C VAL A 39 11.20 -12.77 1.08
N TRP A 40 10.31 -12.71 0.10
CA TRP A 40 9.16 -13.61 0.00
C TRP A 40 9.29 -14.68 -1.09
N GLY A 41 10.26 -14.52 -2.00
CA GLY A 41 10.33 -15.27 -3.25
C GLY A 41 9.50 -14.62 -4.37
N GLU A 42 9.78 -15.02 -5.60
CA GLU A 42 8.96 -14.62 -6.75
C GLU A 42 7.83 -15.62 -6.93
N HIS A 43 6.61 -15.09 -7.03
CA HIS A 43 5.40 -15.87 -7.22
C HIS A 43 4.66 -15.36 -8.47
N PRO A 44 4.82 -16.01 -9.64
CA PRO A 44 4.17 -15.61 -10.88
C PRO A 44 2.65 -15.44 -10.71
N GLY A 45 2.12 -14.34 -11.21
CA GLY A 45 0.70 -14.01 -11.08
C GLY A 45 0.26 -13.47 -9.70
N ALA A 46 1.18 -13.36 -8.72
CA ALA A 46 0.89 -12.78 -7.40
C ALA A 46 1.47 -11.37 -7.24
N ARG A 47 0.97 -10.62 -6.27
CA ARG A 47 1.55 -9.33 -5.85
C ARG A 47 2.88 -9.56 -5.12
N ALA A 48 3.83 -8.64 -5.30
CA ALA A 48 5.12 -8.69 -4.57
C ALA A 48 4.95 -8.52 -3.06
N ASN A 49 3.88 -7.85 -2.63
CA ASN A 49 3.43 -7.76 -1.24
C ASN A 49 1.90 -7.82 -1.22
N HIS A 50 1.28 -8.18 -0.10
CA HIS A 50 -0.16 -8.42 0.01
C HIS A 50 -0.67 -9.45 -1.02
N ALA A 51 0.11 -10.52 -1.27
CA ALA A 51 -0.20 -11.54 -2.26
C ALA A 51 -1.48 -12.32 -1.93
N LYS A 52 -1.65 -12.70 -0.66
CA LYS A 52 -2.86 -13.36 -0.18
C LYS A 52 -3.91 -12.32 0.21
N GLY A 53 -5.14 -12.51 -0.27
CA GLY A 53 -6.25 -11.61 0.06
C GLY A 53 -7.57 -12.10 -0.49
N VAL A 54 -8.62 -11.33 -0.22
CA VAL A 54 -10.00 -11.62 -0.61
C VAL A 54 -10.71 -10.32 -1.00
N VAL A 55 -11.55 -10.39 -2.02
CA VAL A 55 -12.21 -9.22 -2.64
C VAL A 55 -13.71 -9.26 -2.44
N PHE A 56 -14.27 -8.09 -2.19
CA PHE A 56 -15.69 -7.87 -2.01
C PHE A 56 -16.18 -6.68 -2.80
N GLU A 57 -17.43 -6.73 -3.21
CA GLU A 57 -18.22 -5.59 -3.64
C GLU A 57 -18.98 -5.00 -2.45
N GLY A 58 -19.28 -3.71 -2.53
CA GLY A 58 -20.02 -3.01 -1.52
C GLY A 58 -20.44 -1.62 -1.95
N VAL A 59 -20.84 -0.81 -0.99
CA VAL A 59 -21.29 0.56 -1.23
C VAL A 59 -20.69 1.49 -0.17
N TYR A 60 -20.33 2.68 -0.60
CA TYR A 60 -19.95 3.78 0.27
C TYR A 60 -21.06 4.81 0.31
N ALA A 61 -21.50 5.18 1.52
CA ALA A 61 -22.45 6.24 1.78
C ALA A 61 -21.72 7.43 2.44
N PRO A 62 -21.49 8.54 1.71
CA PRO A 62 -20.77 9.69 2.24
C PRO A 62 -21.58 10.42 3.31
N SER A 63 -20.86 11.04 4.27
CA SER A 63 -21.45 11.90 5.30
C SER A 63 -21.58 13.37 4.85
N ALA A 64 -22.41 14.14 5.53
CA ALA A 64 -22.48 15.58 5.32
C ALA A 64 -21.16 16.29 5.64
N ALA A 65 -20.37 15.76 6.60
CA ALA A 65 -19.08 16.34 6.98
C ALA A 65 -18.01 16.15 5.89
N GLY A 66 -17.99 14.99 5.19
CA GLY A 66 -17.10 14.76 4.05
C GLY A 66 -17.30 15.81 2.95
N LYS A 67 -18.56 16.10 2.63
CA LYS A 67 -18.93 17.10 1.62
C LYS A 67 -18.47 18.52 1.98
N THR A 68 -18.35 18.87 3.26
CA THR A 68 -17.86 20.18 3.66
C THR A 68 -16.34 20.31 3.62
N LEU A 69 -15.62 19.20 3.76
CA LEU A 69 -14.14 19.17 3.78
C LEU A 69 -13.53 19.11 2.38
N SER A 70 -14.23 18.48 1.44
CA SER A 70 -13.69 18.25 0.09
C SER A 70 -14.78 18.35 -0.97
N LYS A 71 -14.42 18.94 -2.12
CA LYS A 71 -15.26 18.97 -3.33
C LYS A 71 -15.20 17.65 -4.13
N ALA A 72 -14.41 16.67 -3.69
CA ALA A 72 -14.26 15.40 -4.40
C ALA A 72 -15.60 14.67 -4.58
N ALA A 73 -15.82 14.13 -5.78
CA ALA A 73 -17.09 13.54 -6.19
C ALA A 73 -17.54 12.41 -5.27
N LEU A 74 -16.61 11.62 -4.70
CA LEU A 74 -16.96 10.55 -3.76
C LEU A 74 -17.66 11.06 -2.49
N PHE A 75 -17.45 12.33 -2.06
CA PHE A 75 -18.11 12.90 -0.89
C PHE A 75 -19.39 13.65 -1.22
N THR A 76 -19.65 13.94 -2.50
CA THR A 76 -20.84 14.71 -2.93
C THR A 76 -21.92 13.83 -3.54
N ALA A 77 -21.62 12.59 -3.92
CA ALA A 77 -22.59 11.61 -4.41
C ALA A 77 -23.58 11.18 -3.31
N ALA A 78 -24.73 10.62 -3.71
CA ALA A 78 -25.67 10.00 -2.75
C ALA A 78 -25.12 8.67 -2.22
N SER A 79 -24.47 7.89 -3.07
CA SER A 79 -23.75 6.66 -2.76
C SER A 79 -22.75 6.37 -3.88
N VAL A 80 -21.70 5.58 -3.56
CA VAL A 80 -20.64 5.19 -4.50
C VAL A 80 -20.42 3.69 -4.39
N PRO A 81 -20.52 2.91 -5.49
CA PRO A 81 -20.11 1.50 -5.48
C PRO A 81 -18.62 1.38 -5.12
N VAL A 82 -18.27 0.35 -4.38
CA VAL A 82 -16.86 0.11 -3.99
C VAL A 82 -16.43 -1.34 -4.23
N THR A 83 -15.15 -1.50 -4.57
CA THR A 83 -14.43 -2.77 -4.46
C THR A 83 -13.51 -2.70 -3.26
N VAL A 84 -13.65 -3.66 -2.34
CA VAL A 84 -12.84 -3.74 -1.12
C VAL A 84 -11.97 -4.99 -1.17
N ARG A 85 -10.69 -4.86 -0.85
CA ARG A 85 -9.77 -5.99 -0.73
C ARG A 85 -9.13 -6.02 0.66
N PHE A 86 -9.32 -7.12 1.38
CA PHE A 86 -8.56 -7.44 2.57
C PHE A 86 -7.37 -8.34 2.24
N SER A 87 -6.26 -8.24 2.99
CA SER A 87 -5.05 -8.99 2.67
C SER A 87 -4.07 -9.07 3.83
N ASP A 88 -3.24 -10.12 3.81
CA ASP A 88 -2.02 -10.25 4.61
C ASP A 88 -0.86 -9.51 3.93
N SER A 89 0.07 -8.96 4.71
CA SER A 89 1.19 -8.14 4.21
C SER A 89 2.32 -8.91 3.52
N SER A 90 2.22 -10.22 3.41
CA SER A 90 3.29 -11.04 2.80
C SER A 90 3.20 -11.08 1.28
N GLY A 91 4.35 -11.20 0.59
CA GLY A 91 4.43 -11.58 -0.81
C GLY A 91 4.24 -13.09 -1.06
N ALA A 92 4.18 -13.93 0.00
CA ALA A 92 3.92 -15.35 -0.10
C ALA A 92 2.41 -15.65 -0.16
N PRO A 93 1.87 -16.18 -1.30
CA PRO A 93 0.42 -16.33 -1.48
C PRO A 93 -0.25 -17.35 -0.56
N LYS A 94 0.52 -18.20 0.11
CA LYS A 94 0.03 -19.26 1.00
C LYS A 94 0.42 -19.05 2.47
N ILE A 95 0.76 -17.82 2.84
CA ILE A 95 1.12 -17.53 4.24
C ILE A 95 -0.08 -17.85 5.17
N PRO A 96 0.12 -18.48 6.33
CA PRO A 96 -0.95 -18.65 7.30
C PRO A 96 -1.34 -17.30 7.93
N ASP A 97 -2.65 -16.97 7.96
CA ASP A 97 -3.18 -15.68 8.42
C ASP A 97 -2.78 -15.32 9.85
N GLY A 98 -2.67 -16.34 10.73
CA GLY A 98 -2.28 -16.13 12.13
C GLY A 98 -0.78 -16.06 12.37
N SER A 99 0.05 -16.15 11.35
CA SER A 99 1.50 -16.07 11.49
C SER A 99 1.99 -14.62 11.63
N ALA A 100 3.05 -14.39 12.40
CA ALA A 100 3.60 -13.05 12.57
C ALA A 100 3.95 -12.35 11.24
N PRO A 101 4.52 -13.04 10.21
CA PRO A 101 4.78 -12.42 8.91
C PRO A 101 3.53 -12.08 8.07
N ALA A 102 2.32 -12.49 8.47
CA ALA A 102 1.08 -12.06 7.82
C ALA A 102 0.70 -10.62 8.19
N ASN A 103 1.19 -10.13 9.32
CA ASN A 103 1.02 -8.72 9.74
C ASN A 103 2.00 -7.78 9.00
N PRO A 104 1.60 -6.51 8.77
CA PRO A 104 0.29 -5.89 9.02
C PRO A 104 -0.79 -6.39 8.05
N HIS A 105 -2.04 -6.38 8.47
CA HIS A 105 -3.17 -6.65 7.57
C HIS A 105 -3.52 -5.40 6.77
N GLY A 106 -3.97 -5.58 5.52
CA GLY A 106 -4.32 -4.49 4.61
C GLY A 106 -5.81 -4.43 4.28
N MET A 107 -6.32 -3.22 4.10
CA MET A 107 -7.60 -2.93 3.47
C MET A 107 -7.39 -1.88 2.38
N ALA A 108 -7.72 -2.24 1.15
CA ALA A 108 -7.74 -1.31 0.02
C ALA A 108 -9.18 -1.16 -0.47
N VAL A 109 -9.58 0.08 -0.77
CA VAL A 109 -10.92 0.42 -1.24
C VAL A 109 -10.80 1.21 -2.53
N LYS A 110 -11.46 0.76 -3.58
CA LYS A 110 -11.64 1.46 -4.84
C LYS A 110 -13.07 1.96 -4.91
N PHE A 111 -13.24 3.26 -5.10
CA PHE A 111 -14.52 3.95 -5.23
C PHE A 111 -14.79 4.18 -6.72
N HIS A 112 -15.88 3.64 -7.24
CA HIS A 112 -16.26 3.74 -8.64
C HIS A 112 -17.20 4.93 -8.85
N LEU A 113 -16.68 6.04 -9.39
CA LEU A 113 -17.45 7.26 -9.56
C LEU A 113 -18.35 7.19 -10.80
N ALA A 114 -19.44 7.94 -10.77
CA ALA A 114 -20.39 8.03 -11.89
C ALA A 114 -19.77 8.65 -13.17
N SER A 115 -18.65 9.37 -13.04
CA SER A 115 -17.87 9.88 -14.17
C SER A 115 -17.12 8.78 -14.94
N GLY A 116 -16.98 7.60 -14.36
CA GLY A 116 -16.10 6.52 -14.86
C GLY A 116 -14.68 6.56 -14.28
N ASP A 117 -14.36 7.58 -13.48
CA ASP A 117 -13.10 7.63 -12.74
C ASP A 117 -13.17 6.75 -11.48
N ASP A 118 -12.01 6.30 -11.01
CA ASP A 118 -11.87 5.61 -9.74
C ASP A 118 -11.04 6.43 -8.75
N VAL A 119 -11.29 6.24 -7.46
CA VAL A 119 -10.46 6.75 -6.36
C VAL A 119 -10.04 5.58 -5.49
N ASP A 120 -8.75 5.53 -5.09
CA ASP A 120 -8.26 4.46 -4.25
C ASP A 120 -7.84 4.96 -2.86
N ILE A 121 -8.22 4.22 -1.83
CA ILE A 121 -7.67 4.35 -0.48
C ILE A 121 -6.95 3.05 -0.15
N VAL A 122 -5.65 3.15 0.17
CA VAL A 122 -4.83 2.01 0.58
C VAL A 122 -4.42 2.19 2.03
N ALA A 123 -4.92 1.33 2.90
CA ALA A 123 -4.71 1.36 4.33
C ALA A 123 -4.21 0.00 4.85
N ASN A 124 -3.59 0.01 6.02
CA ASN A 124 -3.16 -1.20 6.72
C ASN A 124 -3.24 -1.01 8.25
N SER A 125 -2.98 -2.07 9.00
CA SER A 125 -3.08 -2.05 10.47
C SER A 125 -1.91 -1.34 11.18
N LEU A 126 -0.85 -0.92 10.47
CA LEU A 126 0.20 -0.09 11.08
C LEU A 126 -0.35 1.27 11.51
N PRO A 127 -0.13 1.72 12.74
CA PRO A 127 -0.57 3.06 13.19
C PRO A 127 0.22 4.20 12.51
N PHE A 128 1.45 3.91 12.07
CA PHE A 128 2.35 4.75 11.27
C PHE A 128 3.35 3.85 10.54
N PHE A 129 4.03 4.36 9.52
CA PHE A 129 4.95 3.55 8.74
C PHE A 129 6.28 3.34 9.47
N PRO A 130 6.97 2.20 9.30
CA PRO A 130 8.20 1.90 10.05
C PRO A 130 9.40 2.76 9.66
N VAL A 131 9.40 3.36 8.47
CA VAL A 131 10.50 4.14 7.91
C VAL A 131 9.99 5.35 7.14
N ALA A 132 10.83 6.38 6.95
CA ALA A 132 10.42 7.63 6.34
C ALA A 132 10.55 7.66 4.82
N THR A 133 11.42 6.82 4.22
CA THR A 133 11.70 6.85 2.78
C THR A 133 11.60 5.47 2.14
N GLY A 134 11.54 5.45 0.80
CA GLY A 134 11.57 4.21 0.03
C GLY A 134 12.90 3.48 0.15
N GLU A 135 14.02 4.23 0.22
CA GLU A 135 15.35 3.69 0.42
C GLU A 135 15.47 2.97 1.77
N GLU A 136 14.99 3.59 2.84
CA GLU A 136 14.97 2.95 4.16
C GLU A 136 14.05 1.71 4.15
N PHE A 137 12.95 1.73 3.40
CA PHE A 137 12.09 0.55 3.28
C PHE A 137 12.78 -0.59 2.53
N ARG A 138 13.46 -0.28 1.43
CA ARG A 138 14.33 -1.25 0.73
C ARG A 138 15.36 -1.84 1.69
N ASP A 139 16.04 -1.01 2.45
CA ASP A 139 17.14 -1.41 3.35
C ASP A 139 16.62 -2.28 4.51
N LEU A 140 15.43 -1.98 5.04
CA LEU A 140 14.72 -2.83 6.00
C LEU A 140 14.45 -4.23 5.42
N LEU A 141 13.90 -4.30 4.19
CA LEU A 141 13.60 -5.57 3.52
C LEU A 141 14.87 -6.37 3.25
N LEU A 142 15.95 -5.72 2.81
CA LEU A 142 17.24 -6.36 2.61
C LEU A 142 17.81 -6.88 3.94
N ALA A 143 17.72 -6.09 5.01
CA ALA A 143 18.18 -6.51 6.34
C ALA A 143 17.39 -7.74 6.85
N ILE A 144 16.07 -7.79 6.61
CA ILE A 144 15.24 -8.96 6.92
C ILE A 144 15.69 -10.18 6.12
N ALA A 145 15.88 -10.03 4.81
CA ALA A 145 16.31 -11.13 3.93
C ALA A 145 17.69 -11.67 4.33
N ASP A 146 18.64 -10.78 4.58
CA ASP A 146 20.04 -11.11 4.91
C ASP A 146 20.21 -11.66 6.34
N SER A 147 19.21 -11.48 7.19
CA SER A 147 19.19 -12.08 8.53
C SER A 147 18.80 -13.56 8.51
N ARG A 148 18.14 -14.03 7.45
CA ARG A 148 17.77 -15.43 7.33
C ARG A 148 19.00 -16.33 7.17
N GLY A 149 19.21 -17.22 8.13
CA GLY A 149 20.38 -18.09 8.13
C GLY A 149 21.71 -17.42 8.53
N SER A 150 21.68 -16.13 8.88
CA SER A 150 22.88 -15.43 9.36
C SER A 150 23.22 -15.84 10.79
N SER A 151 24.50 -16.15 11.03
CA SER A 151 25.05 -16.38 12.38
C SER A 151 25.58 -15.09 13.04
N ALA A 152 25.56 -13.96 12.32
CA ALA A 152 26.05 -12.69 12.82
C ALA A 152 25.25 -12.19 14.03
N LYS A 153 25.94 -11.66 15.04
CA LYS A 153 25.35 -11.02 16.23
C LYS A 153 25.97 -9.65 16.46
N PRO A 154 25.19 -8.56 16.45
CA PRO A 154 23.78 -8.50 16.05
C PRO A 154 23.59 -8.82 14.57
N SER A 155 22.45 -9.45 14.23
CA SER A 155 22.04 -9.74 12.84
C SER A 155 21.80 -8.44 12.05
N PRO A 156 21.74 -8.48 10.69
CA PRO A 156 21.45 -7.30 9.89
C PRO A 156 20.16 -6.58 10.30
N VAL A 157 19.07 -7.31 10.59
CA VAL A 157 17.79 -6.70 11.00
C VAL A 157 17.85 -6.11 12.41
N GLU A 158 18.61 -6.73 13.34
CA GLU A 158 18.84 -6.15 14.68
C GLU A 158 19.62 -4.84 14.60
N LYS A 159 20.63 -4.75 13.71
CA LYS A 159 21.35 -3.50 13.45
C LYS A 159 20.44 -2.42 12.86
N PHE A 160 19.57 -2.80 11.91
CA PHE A 160 18.62 -1.88 11.33
C PHE A 160 17.68 -1.32 12.40
N PHE A 161 17.08 -2.18 13.22
CA PHE A 161 16.17 -1.76 14.30
C PHE A 161 16.85 -0.89 15.36
N ALA A 162 18.13 -1.13 15.67
CA ALA A 162 18.87 -0.27 16.58
C ALA A 162 19.03 1.17 16.05
N ALA A 163 19.09 1.34 14.73
CA ALA A 163 19.18 2.65 14.08
C ALA A 163 17.80 3.29 13.80
N HIS A 164 16.72 2.49 13.79
CA HIS A 164 15.36 2.92 13.39
C HIS A 164 14.32 2.60 14.49
N PRO A 165 14.31 3.35 15.60
CA PRO A 165 13.39 3.08 16.72
C PRO A 165 11.90 3.19 16.33
N ALA A 166 11.56 4.00 15.31
CA ALA A 166 10.22 4.07 14.77
C ALA A 166 9.76 2.72 14.19
N ALA A 167 10.67 1.98 13.53
CA ALA A 167 10.36 0.65 13.01
C ALA A 167 10.03 -0.34 14.14
N VAL A 168 10.80 -0.32 15.23
CA VAL A 168 10.53 -1.15 16.42
C VAL A 168 9.16 -0.84 17.00
N ALA A 169 8.83 0.46 17.15
CA ALA A 169 7.55 0.90 17.69
C ALA A 169 6.38 0.52 16.76
N ALA A 170 6.53 0.69 15.44
CA ALA A 170 5.49 0.36 14.46
C ALA A 170 5.17 -1.15 14.46
N PHE A 171 6.19 -2.00 14.40
CA PHE A 171 5.98 -3.46 14.44
C PHE A 171 5.54 -3.96 15.81
N GLY A 172 5.98 -3.32 16.89
CA GLY A 172 5.55 -3.65 18.25
C GLY A 172 4.07 -3.34 18.53
N ALA A 173 3.43 -2.50 17.70
CA ALA A 173 2.02 -2.15 17.80
C ALA A 173 1.10 -3.11 17.01
N LEU A 174 1.66 -4.10 16.28
CA LEU A 174 0.88 -5.01 15.45
C LEU A 174 0.26 -6.15 16.28
N HIS A 175 -0.99 -6.43 15.98
CA HIS A 175 -1.74 -7.54 16.54
C HIS A 175 -2.47 -8.29 15.43
N THR A 176 -2.74 -9.58 15.61
CA THR A 176 -3.60 -10.34 14.69
C THR A 176 -5.05 -10.11 15.10
N PRO A 177 -5.93 -9.59 14.23
CA PRO A 177 -7.33 -9.39 14.56
C PRO A 177 -8.09 -10.72 14.64
N SER A 178 -9.22 -10.75 15.35
CA SER A 178 -10.13 -11.90 15.34
C SER A 178 -10.84 -12.06 13.97
N SER A 179 -10.87 -11.01 13.16
CA SER A 179 -11.43 -10.93 11.81
C SER A 179 -10.88 -9.70 11.10
N PHE A 180 -10.79 -9.73 9.77
CA PHE A 180 -10.57 -8.50 8.98
C PHE A 180 -11.66 -7.44 9.24
N ALA A 181 -12.89 -7.86 9.63
CA ALA A 181 -13.98 -6.96 10.04
C ALA A 181 -13.80 -6.34 11.43
N ARG A 182 -12.75 -6.70 12.15
CA ARG A 182 -12.44 -6.25 13.51
C ARG A 182 -11.04 -5.61 13.61
N GLU A 183 -10.48 -5.23 12.47
CA GLU A 183 -9.21 -4.51 12.38
C GLU A 183 -9.43 -3.02 12.14
N ALA A 184 -8.61 -2.19 12.77
CA ALA A 184 -8.55 -0.76 12.48
C ALA A 184 -7.46 -0.47 11.45
N TYR A 185 -7.86 0.05 10.29
CA TYR A 185 -6.93 0.31 9.20
C TYR A 185 -6.55 1.79 9.11
N ASN A 186 -5.28 2.05 8.89
CA ASN A 186 -4.69 3.37 8.87
C ASN A 186 -4.10 3.68 7.49
N GLY A 187 -4.47 4.82 6.91
CA GLY A 187 -3.72 5.46 5.85
C GLY A 187 -2.50 6.14 6.50
N VAL A 188 -1.30 5.67 6.18
CA VAL A 188 -0.08 6.14 6.83
C VAL A 188 0.42 7.47 6.26
N ASP A 189 0.18 7.71 4.96
CA ASP A 189 0.53 8.96 4.30
C ASP A 189 -0.50 10.05 4.59
N SER A 190 -0.07 11.31 4.51
CA SER A 190 -0.95 12.46 4.61
C SER A 190 -1.45 12.89 3.23
N PHE A 191 -2.69 13.41 3.20
CA PHE A 191 -3.35 13.98 2.03
C PHE A 191 -3.90 15.35 2.38
N VAL A 192 -4.34 16.10 1.37
CA VAL A 192 -4.92 17.43 1.53
C VAL A 192 -6.30 17.43 0.87
N PHE A 193 -7.34 17.68 1.65
CA PHE A 193 -8.65 18.05 1.12
C PHE A 193 -8.63 19.47 0.57
N VAL A 194 -9.34 19.65 -0.54
CA VAL A 194 -9.64 20.96 -1.11
C VAL A 194 -11.16 21.11 -1.15
N ASP A 195 -11.70 22.05 -0.41
CA ASP A 195 -13.14 22.30 -0.38
C ASP A 195 -13.64 23.08 -1.62
N ALA A 196 -14.93 23.35 -1.69
CA ALA A 196 -15.55 24.08 -2.80
C ALA A 196 -15.07 25.54 -2.92
N LYS A 197 -14.45 26.11 -1.87
CA LYS A 197 -13.90 27.46 -1.83
C LYS A 197 -12.39 27.49 -2.04
N GLY A 198 -11.76 26.32 -2.22
CA GLY A 198 -10.31 26.17 -2.36
C GLY A 198 -9.55 26.13 -1.03
N ALA A 199 -10.23 26.09 0.12
CA ALA A 199 -9.56 25.96 1.41
C ALA A 199 -8.99 24.53 1.54
N LYS A 200 -7.77 24.44 2.11
CA LYS A 200 -7.00 23.20 2.22
C LYS A 200 -6.97 22.72 3.66
N THR A 201 -7.19 21.38 3.83
CA THR A 201 -7.15 20.71 5.15
C THR A 201 -6.32 19.45 5.02
N THR A 202 -5.20 19.37 5.73
CA THR A 202 -4.33 18.18 5.75
C THR A 202 -4.88 17.12 6.70
N PHE A 203 -4.82 15.86 6.30
CA PHE A 203 -5.39 14.76 7.05
C PHE A 203 -4.72 13.43 6.70
N ARG A 204 -5.01 12.39 7.50
CA ARG A 204 -4.77 10.97 7.19
C ARG A 204 -6.07 10.20 7.20
N PHE A 205 -6.24 9.27 6.27
CA PHE A 205 -7.39 8.36 6.29
C PHE A 205 -7.32 7.39 7.47
N ARG A 206 -8.49 7.08 8.05
CA ARG A 206 -8.70 6.01 9.02
C ARG A 206 -9.94 5.24 8.62
N ILE A 207 -9.90 3.91 8.70
CA ILE A 207 -11.04 3.04 8.42
C ILE A 207 -11.28 2.24 9.69
N TYR A 208 -12.36 2.55 10.38
CA TYR A 208 -12.66 2.00 11.69
C TYR A 208 -13.84 1.02 11.63
N PRO A 209 -13.70 -0.23 12.14
CA PRO A 209 -14.77 -1.21 12.09
C PRO A 209 -15.93 -0.80 13.01
N GLU A 210 -17.19 -0.94 12.54
CA GLU A 210 -18.38 -0.57 13.32
C GLU A 210 -18.46 -1.34 14.65
N GLY A 211 -18.05 -2.63 14.65
CA GLY A 211 -17.99 -3.45 15.86
C GLY A 211 -16.81 -3.17 16.79
N GLY A 212 -15.97 -2.18 16.47
CA GLY A 212 -14.70 -1.90 17.14
C GLY A 212 -13.61 -2.94 16.85
N PRO A 213 -12.32 -2.62 17.08
CA PRO A 213 -11.22 -3.56 16.94
C PRO A 213 -11.32 -4.69 17.99
N ASP A 214 -10.82 -5.87 17.60
CA ASP A 214 -10.75 -7.04 18.48
C ASP A 214 -9.57 -7.92 18.04
N TYR A 215 -8.67 -8.21 18.98
CA TYR A 215 -7.40 -8.85 18.67
C TYR A 215 -7.23 -10.14 19.44
N LEU A 216 -6.65 -11.13 18.76
CA LEU A 216 -6.30 -12.42 19.33
C LEU A 216 -5.03 -12.31 20.18
N SER A 217 -4.94 -13.14 21.22
CA SER A 217 -3.65 -13.38 21.85
C SER A 217 -2.69 -14.05 20.83
N PRO A 218 -1.35 -13.91 21.00
CA PRO A 218 -0.40 -14.61 20.13
C PRO A 218 -0.62 -16.13 20.11
N ALA A 219 -1.03 -16.71 21.24
CA ALA A 219 -1.34 -18.14 21.36
C ALA A 219 -2.61 -18.54 20.59
N ASP A 220 -3.61 -17.68 20.51
CA ASP A 220 -4.83 -17.95 19.75
C ASP A 220 -4.65 -17.66 18.27
N ALA A 221 -3.89 -16.62 17.90
CA ALA A 221 -3.50 -16.37 16.53
C ALA A 221 -2.76 -17.58 15.91
N ALA A 222 -1.84 -18.18 16.66
CA ALA A 222 -1.10 -19.38 16.23
C ALA A 222 -1.98 -20.63 16.00
N LYS A 223 -3.21 -20.64 16.51
CA LYS A 223 -4.19 -21.73 16.31
C LYS A 223 -5.10 -21.52 15.10
N LEU A 224 -5.05 -20.34 14.47
CA LEU A 224 -5.85 -20.10 13.28
C LEU A 224 -5.51 -21.11 12.18
N ALA A 225 -6.54 -21.59 11.48
CA ALA A 225 -6.33 -22.33 10.24
C ALA A 225 -5.56 -21.46 9.23
N PRO A 226 -4.83 -22.03 8.28
CA PRO A 226 -4.02 -21.26 7.32
C PRO A 226 -4.78 -20.12 6.62
N ASN A 227 -6.08 -20.28 6.36
CA ASN A 227 -6.96 -19.26 5.76
C ASN A 227 -8.01 -18.75 6.77
N GLY A 228 -7.69 -18.73 8.06
CA GLY A 228 -8.67 -18.47 9.11
C GLY A 228 -9.37 -17.13 9.00
N LEU A 229 -8.63 -16.05 8.71
CA LEU A 229 -9.20 -14.71 8.53
C LEU A 229 -9.92 -14.56 7.19
N VAL A 230 -9.37 -15.12 6.10
CA VAL A 230 -9.99 -15.10 4.77
C VAL A 230 -11.32 -15.85 4.76
N ASP A 231 -11.37 -17.04 5.38
CA ASP A 231 -12.58 -17.85 5.45
C ASP A 231 -13.62 -17.22 6.38
N GLU A 232 -13.17 -16.61 7.48
CA GLU A 232 -14.03 -15.96 8.46
C GLU A 232 -14.76 -14.75 7.86
N ILE A 233 -14.03 -13.83 7.21
CA ILE A 233 -14.64 -12.63 6.62
C ILE A 233 -15.61 -13.01 5.50
N GLY A 234 -15.32 -14.04 4.69
CA GLY A 234 -16.22 -14.55 3.67
C GLY A 234 -17.53 -15.06 4.25
N LYS A 235 -17.46 -15.88 5.31
CA LYS A 235 -18.64 -16.37 6.02
C LYS A 235 -19.43 -15.25 6.71
N ARG A 236 -18.74 -14.28 7.30
CA ARG A 236 -19.35 -13.13 7.97
C ARG A 236 -20.15 -12.30 7.00
N VAL A 237 -19.55 -11.92 5.85
CA VAL A 237 -20.22 -11.12 4.82
C VAL A 237 -21.37 -11.87 4.18
N ALA A 238 -21.28 -13.20 4.02
CA ALA A 238 -22.39 -14.01 3.53
C ALA A 238 -23.59 -14.05 4.51
N ALA A 239 -23.35 -13.90 5.81
CA ALA A 239 -24.39 -13.92 6.85
C ALA A 239 -25.00 -12.51 7.06
N HIS A 240 -24.23 -11.45 6.98
CA HIS A 240 -24.66 -10.07 7.20
C HIS A 240 -23.65 -9.07 6.64
N GLU A 241 -24.11 -7.86 6.36
CA GLU A 241 -23.23 -6.76 5.93
C GLU A 241 -22.18 -6.44 6.99
N VAL A 242 -20.95 -6.13 6.52
CA VAL A 242 -19.86 -5.66 7.36
C VAL A 242 -19.63 -4.18 7.08
N LYS A 243 -19.56 -3.36 8.14
CA LYS A 243 -19.48 -1.91 8.01
C LYS A 243 -18.24 -1.34 8.66
N PHE A 244 -17.70 -0.33 7.99
CA PHE A 244 -16.59 0.49 8.47
C PHE A 244 -16.94 1.96 8.34
N THR A 245 -16.54 2.76 9.32
CA THR A 245 -16.55 4.21 9.21
C THR A 245 -15.25 4.66 8.56
N LEU A 246 -15.34 5.33 7.41
CA LEU A 246 -14.23 6.07 6.83
C LEU A 246 -14.10 7.41 7.56
N GLN A 247 -12.93 7.71 8.08
CA GLN A 247 -12.64 8.91 8.84
C GLN A 247 -11.44 9.67 8.28
N ALA A 248 -11.42 10.98 8.50
CA ALA A 248 -10.22 11.81 8.38
C ALA A 248 -9.72 12.17 9.78
N GLN A 249 -8.48 11.82 10.10
CA GLN A 249 -7.76 12.39 11.22
C GLN A 249 -7.11 13.70 10.75
N LEU A 250 -7.58 14.83 11.24
CA LEU A 250 -7.12 16.13 10.79
C LEU A 250 -5.75 16.47 11.42
N ALA A 251 -4.83 16.97 10.60
CA ALA A 251 -3.57 17.51 11.08
C ALA A 251 -3.80 18.82 11.84
N GLY A 252 -2.91 19.10 12.76
CA GLY A 252 -2.87 20.35 13.50
C GLY A 252 -1.45 20.92 13.57
N PRO A 253 -1.29 22.09 14.21
CA PRO A 253 0.03 22.71 14.34
C PRO A 253 1.07 21.74 14.93
N GLY A 254 2.23 21.67 14.28
CA GLY A 254 3.36 20.84 14.70
C GLY A 254 3.30 19.37 14.27
N ASP A 255 2.23 18.90 13.61
CA ASP A 255 2.20 17.55 13.04
C ASP A 255 3.11 17.45 11.81
N ALA A 256 3.87 16.36 11.70
CA ALA A 256 4.63 16.03 10.51
C ALA A 256 3.68 15.48 9.44
N ILE A 257 3.51 16.25 8.37
CA ILE A 257 2.58 15.92 7.27
C ILE A 257 3.27 15.27 6.06
N ASP A 258 4.58 15.15 6.11
CA ASP A 258 5.49 14.64 5.08
C ASP A 258 6.44 13.54 5.60
N ASP A 259 6.15 12.99 6.78
CA ASP A 259 6.89 11.89 7.41
C ASP A 259 5.90 10.85 7.96
N ALA A 260 5.78 9.73 7.25
CA ALA A 260 4.86 8.65 7.61
C ALA A 260 5.24 7.92 8.91
N THR A 261 6.46 8.10 9.45
CA THR A 261 6.89 7.51 10.72
C THR A 261 6.37 8.27 11.95
N LYS A 262 5.86 9.47 11.74
CA LYS A 262 5.37 10.35 12.82
C LYS A 262 3.85 10.29 12.89
N PRO A 263 3.25 9.71 13.93
CA PRO A 263 1.82 9.86 14.16
C PRO A 263 1.47 11.33 14.44
N TYR A 264 0.27 11.75 14.07
CA TYR A 264 -0.23 13.05 14.52
C TYR A 264 -0.38 13.04 16.03
N ALA A 265 -0.29 14.22 16.65
CA ALA A 265 -0.38 14.36 18.10
C ALA A 265 -1.69 13.76 18.65
N ALA A 266 -1.63 13.22 19.87
CA ALA A 266 -2.81 12.70 20.53
C ALA A 266 -3.91 13.78 20.66
N GLY A 267 -5.18 13.39 20.59
CA GLY A 267 -6.31 14.30 20.68
C GLY A 267 -6.64 15.08 19.39
N ARG A 268 -6.00 14.78 18.27
CA ARG A 268 -6.41 15.33 16.97
C ARG A 268 -7.83 14.94 16.62
N LYS A 269 -8.54 15.85 15.95
CA LYS A 269 -9.93 15.66 15.56
C LYS A 269 -10.05 14.59 14.50
N PHE A 270 -11.00 13.66 14.71
CA PHE A 270 -11.49 12.74 13.69
C PHE A 270 -12.81 13.27 13.14
N VAL A 271 -12.97 13.17 11.84
CA VAL A 271 -14.21 13.56 11.14
C VAL A 271 -14.69 12.34 10.35
N ASP A 272 -15.92 11.91 10.61
CA ASP A 272 -16.54 10.82 9.86
C ASP A 272 -16.84 11.30 8.45
N LEU A 273 -16.24 10.65 7.45
CA LEU A 273 -16.43 10.95 6.02
C LEU A 273 -17.58 10.16 5.41
N GLY A 274 -17.95 9.03 6.00
CA GLY A 274 -19.01 8.16 5.54
C GLY A 274 -18.82 6.72 5.98
N THR A 275 -19.72 5.85 5.50
CA THR A 275 -19.74 4.42 5.84
C THR A 275 -19.44 3.58 4.60
N ILE A 276 -18.47 2.68 4.70
CA ILE A 276 -18.20 1.61 3.73
C ILE A 276 -18.96 0.37 4.19
N THR A 277 -19.87 -0.13 3.38
CA THR A 277 -20.64 -1.36 3.62
C THR A 277 -20.15 -2.44 2.66
N VAL A 278 -19.57 -3.50 3.19
CA VAL A 278 -19.09 -4.68 2.44
C VAL A 278 -20.22 -5.69 2.36
N GLN A 279 -20.60 -6.13 1.16
CA GLN A 279 -21.87 -6.83 0.94
C GLN A 279 -21.72 -8.20 0.30
N LYS A 280 -20.76 -8.39 -0.60
CA LYS A 280 -20.68 -9.62 -1.39
C LYS A 280 -19.23 -9.96 -1.73
N GLN A 281 -18.81 -11.19 -1.42
CA GLN A 281 -17.54 -11.71 -1.89
C GLN A 281 -17.56 -11.96 -3.39
N VAL A 282 -16.50 -11.58 -4.08
CA VAL A 282 -16.29 -11.79 -5.52
C VAL A 282 -14.92 -12.41 -5.79
N ALA A 283 -14.77 -13.02 -6.97
CA ALA A 283 -13.46 -13.48 -7.41
C ALA A 283 -12.52 -12.28 -7.62
N GLU A 284 -11.27 -12.42 -7.21
CA GLU A 284 -10.27 -11.40 -7.50
C GLU A 284 -9.89 -11.41 -8.98
N ASP A 285 -10.09 -10.30 -9.66
CA ASP A 285 -9.55 -10.07 -10.99
C ASP A 285 -8.05 -9.77 -10.88
N LYS A 286 -7.24 -10.46 -11.69
CA LYS A 286 -5.78 -10.22 -11.74
C LYS A 286 -5.45 -8.80 -12.20
N SER A 287 -6.32 -8.12 -12.94
CA SER A 287 -6.18 -6.73 -13.34
C SER A 287 -6.53 -5.72 -12.24
N LEU A 288 -7.07 -6.16 -11.10
CA LEU A 288 -7.43 -5.27 -10.00
C LEU A 288 -6.18 -4.63 -9.39
N LEU A 289 -6.02 -3.34 -9.60
CA LEU A 289 -4.92 -2.51 -9.10
C LEU A 289 -5.47 -1.42 -8.17
N PHE A 290 -4.83 -1.23 -7.04
CA PHE A 290 -5.05 -0.09 -6.15
C PHE A 290 -3.78 0.75 -6.12
N LEU A 291 -3.91 2.07 -6.31
CA LEU A 291 -2.80 3.01 -6.32
C LEU A 291 -3.02 4.11 -5.30
N PRO A 292 -2.08 4.37 -4.38
CA PRO A 292 -2.22 5.45 -3.38
C PRO A 292 -2.44 6.84 -3.98
N LEU A 293 -1.97 7.07 -5.21
CA LEU A 293 -2.13 8.33 -5.93
C LEU A 293 -3.25 8.30 -7.00
N ASN A 294 -4.09 7.28 -7.03
CA ASN A 294 -5.31 7.30 -7.84
C ASN A 294 -6.35 8.19 -7.14
N LEU A 295 -6.24 9.48 -7.34
CA LEU A 295 -6.98 10.55 -6.68
C LEU A 295 -7.83 11.31 -7.71
N VAL A 296 -8.82 12.05 -7.21
CA VAL A 296 -9.65 12.96 -8.01
C VAL A 296 -9.55 14.38 -7.49
N GLU A 297 -10.06 15.34 -8.25
CA GLU A 297 -10.14 16.73 -7.85
C GLU A 297 -10.80 16.87 -6.46
N GLY A 298 -10.18 17.62 -5.57
CA GLY A 298 -10.62 17.76 -4.17
C GLY A 298 -9.82 16.94 -3.17
N ILE A 299 -8.92 16.04 -3.64
CA ILE A 299 -7.94 15.33 -2.82
C ILE A 299 -6.58 15.45 -3.47
N GLU A 300 -5.60 16.01 -2.76
CA GLU A 300 -4.22 16.15 -3.21
C GLU A 300 -3.29 15.31 -2.31
N PRO A 301 -2.17 14.79 -2.82
CA PRO A 301 -1.16 14.15 -1.98
C PRO A 301 -0.41 15.21 -1.15
N SER A 302 0.15 14.81 -0.02
CA SER A 302 1.17 15.61 0.68
C SER A 302 2.51 15.56 -0.05
N LYS A 303 3.54 16.19 0.54
CA LYS A 303 4.93 16.13 0.02
C LYS A 303 5.71 14.95 0.61
N ASP A 304 5.05 13.98 1.21
CA ASP A 304 5.70 12.77 1.74
C ASP A 304 6.38 12.01 0.59
N PRO A 305 7.71 11.84 0.62
CA PRO A 305 8.44 11.15 -0.45
C PRO A 305 8.07 9.67 -0.56
N LEU A 306 7.58 9.07 0.51
CA LEU A 306 7.22 7.66 0.54
C LEU A 306 6.02 7.35 -0.36
N ILE A 307 5.04 8.28 -0.48
CA ILE A 307 3.79 8.01 -1.21
C ILE A 307 4.04 7.75 -2.70
N GLN A 308 4.97 8.49 -3.33
CA GLN A 308 5.33 8.28 -4.74
C GLN A 308 6.01 6.93 -4.94
N VAL A 309 6.99 6.60 -4.10
CA VAL A 309 7.69 5.30 -4.18
C VAL A 309 6.71 4.14 -3.99
N ARG A 310 5.76 4.26 -3.06
CA ARG A 310 4.70 3.27 -2.88
C ARG A 310 3.84 3.12 -4.13
N ASN A 311 3.39 4.24 -4.70
CA ASN A 311 2.58 4.25 -5.91
C ASN A 311 3.28 3.51 -7.07
N ASP A 312 4.54 3.83 -7.31
CA ASP A 312 5.34 3.27 -8.39
C ASP A 312 5.65 1.77 -8.15
N ALA A 313 5.97 1.39 -6.92
CA ALA A 313 6.20 -0.01 -6.56
C ALA A 313 4.93 -0.87 -6.79
N TYR A 314 3.74 -0.33 -6.54
CA TYR A 314 2.47 -1.02 -6.79
C TYR A 314 2.23 -1.20 -8.30
N ALA A 315 2.52 -0.17 -9.12
CA ALA A 315 2.43 -0.25 -10.57
C ALA A 315 3.43 -1.27 -11.15
N ILE A 316 4.68 -1.28 -10.67
CA ILE A 316 5.71 -2.25 -11.08
C ILE A 316 5.29 -3.68 -10.70
N SER A 317 4.83 -3.90 -9.46
CA SER A 317 4.33 -5.20 -9.01
C SER A 317 3.13 -5.67 -9.84
N TYR A 318 2.25 -4.74 -10.24
CA TYR A 318 1.13 -5.03 -11.13
C TYR A 318 1.60 -5.48 -12.52
N GLY A 319 2.51 -4.74 -13.15
CA GLY A 319 3.07 -5.10 -14.45
C GLY A 319 3.72 -6.49 -14.45
N LYS A 320 4.47 -6.84 -13.40
CA LYS A 320 5.07 -8.18 -13.24
C LYS A 320 4.02 -9.28 -13.03
N ARG A 321 2.92 -8.99 -12.35
CA ARG A 321 1.83 -9.95 -12.09
C ARG A 321 1.09 -10.37 -13.35
N LEU A 322 1.04 -9.49 -14.37
CA LEU A 322 0.32 -9.76 -15.62
C LEU A 322 1.15 -10.52 -16.65
N GLN A 323 2.45 -10.66 -16.44
CA GLN A 323 3.35 -11.47 -17.28
C GLN A 323 3.25 -12.95 -16.90
#